data_71645b774ff988e353bda9b02f13a2ec
#
_entry.id   71645b774ff988e353bda9b02f13a2ec
#
_cell.length_a   1.000
_cell.length_b   1.000
_cell.length_c   1.000
_cell.angle_alpha   90.00
_cell.angle_beta   90.00
_cell.angle_gamma   90.00
#
_symmetry.space_group_name_H-M   'P 1'
#
loop_
_entity.id
_entity.type
_entity.pdbx_description
1 polymer ?
#
loop_
_entity_poly.entity_id
_entity_poly.type
_entity_poly.pdbx_seq_one_letter_code
_entity_poly.pdbx_strand_id
1 'polypeptide(L)'
;KYQRLTVPLIRQGDRFVPASWPEALEAVADGLKQSGAKGDEIQGVAGALADAESMTVLRDLVHRLGSENLVTDEPVGDRAPVHGVDIRSNFAFNTGIAGLDEADFVILIGTNPRHEASIINTRLRKGYLHNGLDLALIGEKVDLTYDYDHLGTDAKAVEELAAGKGSGAERLKLAKKPLLIVGSGVADHPD
;
A
#
# COMPACT_ATOMS: atom_id res chain seq x y z
N LYS A 1 -1.63 11.25 -18.11
CA LYS A 1 -0.92 10.65 -19.28
C LYS A 1 0.11 11.59 -19.91
N TYR A 2 -0.18 12.88 -20.03
CA TYR A 2 0.67 13.85 -20.74
C TYR A 2 1.77 14.51 -19.88
N GLN A 3 1.81 14.22 -18.58
CA GLN A 3 2.77 14.79 -17.63
C GLN A 3 3.84 13.80 -17.17
N ARG A 4 3.91 12.62 -17.78
CA ARG A 4 4.95 11.64 -17.45
C ARG A 4 6.27 12.02 -18.09
N LEU A 5 7.33 11.91 -17.31
CA LEU A 5 8.70 12.00 -17.81
C LEU A 5 8.96 10.81 -18.75
N THR A 6 9.44 11.09 -19.95
CA THR A 6 9.78 10.09 -20.97
C THR A 6 11.27 9.93 -21.17
N VAL A 7 12.05 10.86 -20.64
CA VAL A 7 13.52 10.88 -20.69
C VAL A 7 14.07 11.42 -19.38
N PRO A 8 15.31 11.09 -19.02
CA PRO A 8 15.98 11.70 -17.88
C PRO A 8 16.10 13.21 -18.05
N LEU A 9 16.08 13.93 -16.93
CA LEU A 9 16.26 15.37 -16.91
C LEU A 9 17.45 15.73 -16.00
N ILE A 10 18.35 16.58 -16.49
CA ILE A 10 19.46 17.13 -15.71
C ILE A 10 19.20 18.60 -15.45
N ARG A 11 19.42 19.04 -14.21
CA ARG A 11 19.28 20.45 -13.83
C ARG A 11 20.49 21.26 -14.32
N GLN A 12 20.20 22.30 -15.10
CA GLN A 12 21.18 23.28 -15.55
C GLN A 12 20.71 24.68 -15.10
N GLY A 13 21.31 25.20 -14.04
CA GLY A 13 20.82 26.40 -13.38
C GLY A 13 19.39 26.22 -12.85
N ASP A 14 18.47 27.05 -13.32
CA ASP A 14 17.06 27.02 -12.89
C ASP A 14 16.15 26.15 -13.78
N ARG A 15 16.70 25.44 -14.75
CA ARG A 15 15.92 24.67 -15.71
C ARG A 15 16.32 23.19 -15.69
N PHE A 16 15.34 22.33 -15.97
CA PHE A 16 15.57 20.92 -16.26
C PHE A 16 15.68 20.74 -17.77
N VAL A 17 16.75 20.08 -18.21
CA VAL A 17 17.04 19.84 -19.64
C VAL A 17 17.02 18.33 -19.89
N PRO A 18 16.36 17.86 -20.97
CA PRO A 18 16.40 16.46 -21.37
C PRO A 18 17.84 15.96 -21.59
N ALA A 19 18.11 14.76 -21.11
CA ALA A 19 19.39 14.10 -21.24
C ALA A 19 19.23 12.62 -21.66
N SER A 20 20.30 12.05 -22.18
CA SER A 20 20.39 10.61 -22.35
C SER A 20 20.65 9.90 -21.02
N TRP A 21 20.36 8.60 -20.94
CA TRP A 21 20.66 7.79 -19.76
C TRP A 21 22.16 7.81 -19.37
N PRO A 22 23.12 7.65 -20.32
CA PRO A 22 24.53 7.78 -19.97
C PRO A 22 24.89 9.13 -19.34
N GLU A 23 24.42 10.24 -19.89
CA GLU A 23 24.65 11.58 -19.33
C GLU A 23 24.04 11.75 -17.93
N ALA A 24 22.85 11.21 -17.73
CA ALA A 24 22.17 11.27 -16.42
C ALA A 24 22.93 10.46 -15.36
N LEU A 25 23.37 9.26 -15.70
CA LEU A 25 24.15 8.40 -14.80
C LEU A 25 25.52 8.99 -14.47
N GLU A 26 26.19 9.62 -15.46
CA GLU A 26 27.45 10.35 -15.24
C GLU A 26 27.24 11.53 -14.29
N ALA A 27 26.18 12.31 -14.48
CA ALA A 27 25.84 13.42 -13.60
C ALA A 27 25.56 12.95 -12.17
N VAL A 28 24.88 11.81 -11.98
CA VAL A 28 24.67 11.22 -10.65
C VAL A 28 25.99 10.79 -10.01
N ALA A 29 26.84 10.10 -10.78
CA ALA A 29 28.13 9.64 -10.27
C ALA A 29 29.05 10.79 -9.88
N ASP A 30 29.07 11.86 -10.67
CA ASP A 30 29.83 13.07 -10.37
C ASP A 30 29.27 13.83 -9.17
N GLY A 31 27.95 13.92 -9.06
CA GLY A 31 27.28 14.50 -7.89
C GLY A 31 27.64 13.76 -6.58
N LEU A 32 27.62 12.43 -6.61
CA LEU A 32 28.03 11.61 -5.46
C LEU A 32 29.51 11.82 -5.11
N LYS A 33 30.41 11.87 -6.10
CA LYS A 33 31.83 12.16 -5.85
C LYS A 33 32.06 13.57 -5.30
N GLN A 34 31.38 14.57 -5.86
CA GLN A 34 31.49 15.95 -5.44
C GLN A 34 30.94 16.22 -4.05
N SER A 35 29.89 15.49 -3.65
CA SER A 35 29.32 15.60 -2.30
C SER A 35 30.32 15.19 -1.22
N GLY A 36 31.25 14.28 -1.53
CA GLY A 36 32.18 13.72 -0.56
C GLY A 36 31.53 12.80 0.48
N ALA A 37 30.23 12.55 0.37
CA ALA A 37 29.47 11.72 1.31
C ALA A 37 30.00 10.28 1.33
N LYS A 38 30.07 9.68 2.51
CA LYS A 38 30.61 8.33 2.74
C LYS A 38 29.81 7.58 3.82
N GLY A 39 29.70 6.28 3.63
CA GLY A 39 29.09 5.41 4.65
C GLY A 39 27.71 5.87 5.05
N ASP A 40 27.51 6.12 6.34
CA ASP A 40 26.21 6.47 6.93
C ASP A 40 25.60 7.80 6.45
N GLU A 41 26.36 8.62 5.73
CA GLU A 41 25.84 9.83 5.10
C GLU A 41 25.08 9.55 3.80
N ILE A 42 25.12 8.30 3.32
CA ILE A 42 24.41 7.85 2.10
C ILE A 42 23.26 6.98 2.51
N GLN A 43 22.06 7.28 2.01
CA GLN A 43 20.86 6.48 2.21
C GLN A 43 20.23 6.11 0.87
N GLY A 44 19.88 4.84 0.71
CA GLY A 44 19.05 4.36 -0.39
C GLY A 44 17.59 4.25 0.04
N VAL A 45 16.68 4.80 -0.78
CA VAL A 45 15.24 4.72 -0.55
C VAL A 45 14.60 4.04 -1.77
N ALA A 46 13.88 2.95 -1.53
CA ALA A 46 13.10 2.26 -2.55
C ALA A 46 11.61 2.47 -2.32
N GLY A 47 10.88 2.89 -3.36
CA GLY A 47 9.43 3.02 -3.30
C GLY A 47 8.72 1.68 -3.47
N ALA A 48 7.49 1.58 -2.95
CA ALA A 48 6.65 0.38 -3.01
C ALA A 48 6.38 -0.15 -4.43
N LEU A 49 6.50 0.69 -5.44
CA LEU A 49 6.28 0.31 -6.84
C LEU A 49 7.58 -0.05 -7.59
N ALA A 50 8.72 -0.09 -6.89
CA ALA A 50 9.98 -0.54 -7.49
C ALA A 50 9.96 -2.07 -7.69
N ASP A 51 10.51 -2.52 -8.82
CA ASP A 51 10.69 -3.95 -9.07
C ASP A 51 11.85 -4.53 -8.26
N ALA A 52 11.87 -5.84 -8.09
CA ALA A 52 12.88 -6.54 -7.28
C ALA A 52 14.30 -6.37 -7.83
N GLU A 53 14.43 -6.26 -9.16
CA GLU A 53 15.70 -6.04 -9.85
C GLU A 53 16.27 -4.66 -9.50
N SER A 54 15.44 -3.62 -9.57
CA SER A 54 15.81 -2.25 -9.19
C SER A 54 16.19 -2.14 -7.73
N MET A 55 15.43 -2.79 -6.82
CA MET A 55 15.75 -2.84 -5.40
C MET A 55 17.09 -3.54 -5.13
N THR A 56 17.37 -4.63 -5.85
CA THR A 56 18.63 -5.37 -5.72
C THR A 56 19.82 -4.51 -6.18
N VAL A 57 19.68 -3.84 -7.33
CA VAL A 57 20.73 -2.96 -7.84
C VAL A 57 20.96 -1.76 -6.92
N LEU A 58 19.90 -1.17 -6.37
CA LEU A 58 20.01 -0.09 -5.39
C LEU A 58 20.78 -0.54 -4.14
N ARG A 59 20.44 -1.72 -3.59
CA ARG A 59 21.15 -2.31 -2.45
C ARG A 59 22.64 -2.47 -2.75
N ASP A 60 22.97 -3.08 -3.88
CA ASP A 60 24.34 -3.34 -4.27
C ASP A 60 25.13 -2.05 -4.50
N LEU A 61 24.49 -1.00 -5.03
CA LEU A 61 25.08 0.33 -5.17
C LEU A 61 25.38 0.95 -3.81
N VAL A 62 24.40 0.97 -2.90
CA VAL A 62 24.54 1.58 -1.57
C VAL A 62 25.62 0.85 -0.76
N HIS A 63 25.66 -0.48 -0.79
CA HIS A 63 26.73 -1.25 -0.15
C HIS A 63 28.11 -0.97 -0.74
N ARG A 64 28.24 -0.80 -2.07
CA ARG A 64 29.50 -0.40 -2.71
C ARG A 64 29.98 0.99 -2.31
N LEU A 65 29.05 1.87 -1.99
CA LEU A 65 29.35 3.21 -1.47
C LEU A 65 29.70 3.20 0.03
N GLY A 66 29.68 2.02 0.67
CA GLY A 66 30.06 1.81 2.07
C GLY A 66 28.95 2.14 3.07
N SER A 67 27.68 2.11 2.63
CA SER A 67 26.53 2.33 3.49
C SER A 67 25.66 1.08 3.58
N GLU A 68 25.02 0.87 4.72
CA GLU A 68 23.97 -0.12 4.95
C GLU A 68 22.59 0.53 5.12
N ASN A 69 22.51 1.85 4.96
CA ASN A 69 21.27 2.61 5.13
C ASN A 69 20.34 2.43 3.93
N LEU A 70 19.48 1.42 4.03
CA LEU A 70 18.44 1.11 3.05
C LEU A 70 17.08 1.13 3.72
N VAL A 71 16.16 1.87 3.15
CA VAL A 71 14.77 1.95 3.63
C VAL A 71 13.80 1.83 2.46
N THR A 72 12.58 1.45 2.77
CA THR A 72 11.45 1.56 1.86
C THR A 72 10.56 2.72 2.31
N ASP A 73 9.79 3.28 1.39
CA ASP A 73 8.80 4.31 1.70
C ASP A 73 7.55 3.74 2.40
N GLU A 74 7.39 2.42 2.38
CA GLU A 74 6.42 1.78 3.25
C GLU A 74 6.99 1.62 4.66
N PRO A 75 6.27 2.02 5.68
CA PRO A 75 6.67 1.79 7.07
C PRO A 75 6.53 0.29 7.42
N VAL A 76 7.39 -0.54 6.81
CA VAL A 76 7.50 -1.95 7.17
C VAL A 76 8.35 -2.00 8.44
N GLY A 77 7.84 -1.48 9.49
CA GLY A 77 8.86 -1.57 10.25
C GLY A 77 8.95 -1.81 11.69
N ASP A 78 8.91 -0.88 12.50
CA ASP A 78 9.03 -1.00 13.95
C ASP A 78 7.68 -1.28 14.62
N ARG A 79 6.65 -1.43 13.82
CA ARG A 79 5.32 -1.73 14.31
C ARG A 79 5.14 -3.22 14.35
N ALA A 80 4.78 -3.68 15.51
CA ALA A 80 4.70 -5.05 15.98
C ALA A 80 4.64 -6.08 14.85
N PRO A 81 5.52 -7.07 14.86
CA PRO A 81 5.46 -8.14 13.89
C PRO A 81 4.05 -8.70 13.95
N VAL A 82 3.30 -8.51 12.88
CA VAL A 82 2.09 -9.29 12.69
C VAL A 82 2.53 -10.74 12.83
N HIS A 83 2.11 -11.41 13.89
CA HIS A 83 2.50 -12.78 14.12
C HIS A 83 2.22 -13.61 12.88
N GLY A 84 3.23 -14.32 12.39
CA GLY A 84 3.11 -15.17 11.21
C GLY A 84 3.33 -14.44 9.88
N VAL A 85 4.09 -13.33 9.84
CA VAL A 85 4.50 -12.67 8.56
C VAL A 85 5.36 -13.58 7.67
N ASP A 86 5.95 -14.62 8.21
CA ASP A 86 6.65 -15.68 7.49
C ASP A 86 5.68 -16.59 6.71
N ILE A 87 4.40 -16.57 7.05
CA ILE A 87 3.37 -17.36 6.37
C ILE A 87 2.63 -16.47 5.38
N ARG A 88 2.87 -16.67 4.09
CA ARG A 88 2.31 -15.85 3.01
C ARG A 88 0.78 -15.71 3.06
N SER A 89 0.06 -16.74 3.45
CA SER A 89 -1.40 -16.71 3.55
C SER A 89 -1.94 -15.73 4.60
N ASN A 90 -1.09 -15.28 5.54
CA ASN A 90 -1.50 -14.37 6.61
C ASN A 90 -1.54 -12.90 6.17
N PHE A 91 -0.83 -12.54 5.09
CA PHE A 91 -0.78 -11.16 4.58
C PHE A 91 -1.14 -11.04 3.10
N ALA A 92 -1.17 -12.13 2.35
CA ALA A 92 -1.59 -12.09 0.96
C ALA A 92 -3.12 -12.03 0.85
N PHE A 93 -3.61 -11.37 -0.21
CA PHE A 93 -5.02 -11.34 -0.54
C PHE A 93 -5.50 -12.75 -0.97
N ASN A 94 -5.92 -13.56 -0.01
CA ASN A 94 -6.11 -15.00 -0.17
C ASN A 94 -7.39 -15.40 -0.92
N THR A 95 -8.41 -14.52 -0.97
CA THR A 95 -9.63 -14.82 -1.73
C THR A 95 -9.46 -14.62 -3.24
N GLY A 96 -8.42 -13.88 -3.66
CA GLY A 96 -8.23 -13.47 -5.04
C GLY A 96 -9.27 -12.45 -5.53
N ILE A 97 -8.97 -11.75 -6.62
CA ILE A 97 -9.86 -10.70 -7.15
C ILE A 97 -11.20 -11.30 -7.64
N ALA A 98 -11.17 -12.49 -8.21
CA ALA A 98 -12.38 -13.16 -8.69
C ALA A 98 -13.34 -13.56 -7.55
N GLY A 99 -12.81 -13.92 -6.39
CA GLY A 99 -13.61 -14.28 -5.22
C GLY A 99 -14.44 -13.12 -4.64
N LEU A 100 -14.09 -11.87 -4.96
CA LEU A 100 -14.92 -10.72 -4.59
C LEU A 100 -16.30 -10.74 -5.23
N ASP A 101 -16.42 -11.29 -6.42
CA ASP A 101 -17.71 -11.37 -7.13
C ASP A 101 -18.69 -12.35 -6.46
N GLU A 102 -18.20 -13.21 -5.57
CA GLU A 102 -19.00 -14.22 -4.85
C GLU A 102 -19.41 -13.77 -3.45
N ALA A 103 -18.82 -12.72 -2.92
CA ALA A 103 -19.12 -12.21 -1.58
C ALA A 103 -20.54 -11.63 -1.51
N ASP A 104 -21.23 -11.90 -0.40
CA ASP A 104 -22.55 -11.33 -0.10
C ASP A 104 -22.50 -10.24 0.98
N PHE A 105 -21.45 -10.22 1.79
CA PHE A 105 -21.18 -9.16 2.74
C PHE A 105 -19.68 -8.90 2.87
N VAL A 106 -19.27 -7.65 2.77
CA VAL A 106 -17.86 -7.23 2.91
C VAL A 106 -17.72 -6.17 3.97
N ILE A 107 -16.75 -6.35 4.87
CA ILE A 107 -16.31 -5.31 5.81
C ILE A 107 -14.93 -4.85 5.41
N LEU A 108 -14.80 -3.56 5.15
CA LEU A 108 -13.53 -2.86 4.94
C LEU A 108 -13.01 -2.36 6.30
N ILE A 109 -11.76 -2.64 6.63
CA ILE A 109 -11.15 -2.23 7.90
C ILE A 109 -9.86 -1.49 7.63
N GLY A 110 -9.79 -0.21 7.99
CA GLY A 110 -8.59 0.62 7.86
C GLY A 110 -8.06 0.73 6.44
N THR A 111 -8.93 0.78 5.43
CA THR A 111 -8.55 0.88 4.01
C THR A 111 -9.47 1.79 3.22
N ASN A 112 -8.90 2.47 2.24
CA ASN A 112 -9.63 3.15 1.18
C ASN A 112 -9.32 2.47 -0.16
N PRO A 113 -10.06 1.44 -0.54
CA PRO A 113 -9.76 0.67 -1.75
C PRO A 113 -9.88 1.49 -3.05
N ARG A 114 -10.54 2.64 -3.02
CA ARG A 114 -10.58 3.54 -4.18
C ARG A 114 -9.20 4.06 -4.55
N HIS A 115 -8.34 4.29 -3.58
CA HIS A 115 -6.98 4.79 -3.77
C HIS A 115 -5.92 3.69 -3.66
N GLU A 116 -6.07 2.80 -2.69
CA GLU A 116 -5.07 1.76 -2.40
C GLU A 116 -5.17 0.57 -3.34
N ALA A 117 -6.40 0.21 -3.76
CA ALA A 117 -6.65 -0.99 -4.56
C ALA A 117 -7.84 -0.79 -5.52
N SER A 118 -7.66 0.08 -6.52
CA SER A 118 -8.74 0.54 -7.40
C SER A 118 -9.46 -0.59 -8.15
N ILE A 119 -8.77 -1.67 -8.49
CA ILE A 119 -9.39 -2.85 -9.12
C ILE A 119 -10.30 -3.58 -8.14
N ILE A 120 -9.90 -3.72 -6.88
CA ILE A 120 -10.75 -4.27 -5.82
C ILE A 120 -11.99 -3.38 -5.65
N ASN A 121 -11.80 -2.06 -5.55
CA ASN A 121 -12.93 -1.13 -5.46
C ASN A 121 -13.91 -1.25 -6.62
N THR A 122 -13.40 -1.43 -7.84
CA THR A 122 -14.24 -1.64 -9.03
C THR A 122 -15.06 -2.94 -8.92
N ARG A 123 -14.49 -4.01 -8.39
CA ARG A 123 -15.21 -5.28 -8.17
C ARG A 123 -16.26 -5.14 -7.07
N LEU A 124 -15.95 -4.49 -5.96
CA LEU A 124 -16.91 -4.21 -4.89
C LEU A 124 -18.08 -3.37 -5.41
N ARG A 125 -17.78 -2.32 -6.19
CA ARG A 125 -18.82 -1.52 -6.84
C ARG A 125 -19.70 -2.33 -7.78
N LYS A 126 -19.12 -3.22 -8.57
CA LYS A 126 -19.89 -4.15 -9.43
C LYS A 126 -20.80 -5.05 -8.60
N GLY A 127 -20.27 -5.64 -7.52
CA GLY A 127 -21.05 -6.46 -6.58
C GLY A 127 -22.22 -5.69 -5.97
N TYR A 128 -21.98 -4.47 -5.50
CA TYR A 128 -23.00 -3.58 -4.95
C TYR A 128 -24.10 -3.26 -5.97
N LEU A 129 -23.74 -2.89 -7.21
CA LEU A 129 -24.71 -2.46 -8.22
C LEU A 129 -25.52 -3.61 -8.83
N HIS A 130 -24.96 -4.81 -8.91
CA HIS A 130 -25.53 -5.88 -9.72
C HIS A 130 -25.80 -7.19 -8.96
N ASN A 131 -25.09 -7.45 -7.85
CA ASN A 131 -25.15 -8.72 -7.16
C ASN A 131 -25.77 -8.61 -5.75
N GLY A 132 -26.21 -7.41 -5.35
CA GLY A 132 -26.76 -7.18 -4.01
C GLY A 132 -25.72 -7.33 -2.89
N LEU A 133 -24.43 -7.10 -3.20
CA LEU A 133 -23.37 -7.08 -2.20
C LEU A 133 -23.65 -6.01 -1.17
N ASP A 134 -23.60 -6.38 0.08
CA ASP A 134 -23.73 -5.50 1.22
C ASP A 134 -22.34 -5.13 1.76
N LEU A 135 -22.14 -3.86 2.16
CA LEU A 135 -20.84 -3.34 2.53
C LEU A 135 -20.87 -2.57 3.84
N ALA A 136 -19.82 -2.72 4.61
CA ALA A 136 -19.58 -1.93 5.82
C ALA A 136 -18.13 -1.46 5.89
N LEU A 137 -17.88 -0.39 6.64
CA LEU A 137 -16.55 0.19 6.83
C LEU A 137 -16.28 0.45 8.32
N ILE A 138 -15.12 0.03 8.78
CA ILE A 138 -14.49 0.48 10.02
C ILE A 138 -13.23 1.27 9.65
N GLY A 139 -13.19 2.54 10.04
CA GLY A 139 -12.13 3.48 9.70
C GLY A 139 -12.69 4.85 9.35
N GLU A 140 -11.90 5.72 8.80
CA GLU A 140 -12.34 7.04 8.35
C GLU A 140 -13.40 6.92 7.25
N LYS A 141 -14.39 7.83 7.26
CA LYS A 141 -15.38 7.90 6.20
C LYS A 141 -14.74 8.32 4.89
N VAL A 142 -14.94 7.54 3.85
CA VAL A 142 -14.37 7.75 2.52
C VAL A 142 -15.44 7.67 1.44
N ASP A 143 -15.25 8.39 0.34
CA ASP A 143 -16.11 8.27 -0.84
C ASP A 143 -15.66 7.08 -1.69
N LEU A 144 -16.40 5.98 -1.65
CA LEU A 144 -16.16 4.76 -2.42
C LEU A 144 -16.95 4.69 -3.73
N THR A 145 -17.81 5.70 -4.00
CA THR A 145 -18.74 5.74 -5.15
C THR A 145 -19.89 4.71 -5.10
N TYR A 146 -20.13 4.14 -3.93
CA TYR A 146 -21.26 3.28 -3.57
C TYR A 146 -21.53 3.41 -2.06
N ASP A 147 -22.73 3.05 -1.62
CA ASP A 147 -23.11 3.16 -0.23
C ASP A 147 -22.54 2.01 0.60
N TYR A 148 -22.30 2.28 1.87
CA TYR A 148 -21.85 1.33 2.87
C TYR A 148 -22.30 1.78 4.27
N ASP A 149 -22.42 0.85 5.20
CA ASP A 149 -22.64 1.18 6.60
C ASP A 149 -21.35 1.49 7.30
N HIS A 150 -21.28 2.64 7.95
CA HIS A 150 -20.12 3.04 8.74
C HIS A 150 -20.26 2.54 10.17
N LEU A 151 -19.40 1.59 10.57
CA LEU A 151 -19.49 0.92 11.87
C LEU A 151 -18.68 1.59 12.99
N GLY A 152 -17.76 2.48 12.65
CA GLY A 152 -16.91 3.21 13.60
C GLY A 152 -15.55 3.59 13.00
N THR A 153 -14.78 4.36 13.77
CA THR A 153 -13.47 4.91 13.29
C THR A 153 -12.26 4.37 14.05
N ASP A 154 -12.47 3.65 15.15
CA ASP A 154 -11.44 3.29 16.11
C ASP A 154 -11.33 1.77 16.36
N ALA A 155 -10.33 1.38 17.12
CA ALA A 155 -10.09 -0.01 17.49
C ALA A 155 -11.28 -0.62 18.24
N LYS A 156 -12.04 0.19 18.98
CA LYS A 156 -13.23 -0.27 19.72
C LYS A 156 -14.28 -0.87 18.79
N ALA A 157 -14.46 -0.30 17.58
CA ALA A 157 -15.39 -0.86 16.59
C ALA A 157 -14.94 -2.26 16.12
N VAL A 158 -13.63 -2.49 16.03
CA VAL A 158 -13.07 -3.81 15.70
C VAL A 158 -13.26 -4.78 16.87
N GLU A 159 -13.04 -4.33 18.12
CA GLU A 159 -13.27 -5.13 19.33
C GLU A 159 -14.75 -5.54 19.47
N GLU A 160 -15.67 -4.63 19.21
CA GLU A 160 -17.12 -4.91 19.24
C GLU A 160 -17.49 -5.95 18.16
N LEU A 161 -16.93 -5.81 16.96
CA LEU A 161 -17.10 -6.78 15.87
C LEU A 161 -16.58 -8.17 16.30
N ALA A 162 -15.36 -8.22 16.84
CA ALA A 162 -14.73 -9.46 17.31
C ALA A 162 -15.51 -10.10 18.48
N ALA A 163 -16.07 -9.29 19.35
CA ALA A 163 -16.94 -9.75 20.45
C ALA A 163 -18.34 -10.20 19.98
N GLY A 164 -18.60 -10.15 18.68
CA GLY A 164 -19.89 -10.53 18.10
C GLY A 164 -21.03 -9.57 18.38
N LYS A 165 -20.71 -8.30 18.64
CA LYS A 165 -21.66 -7.22 18.96
C LYS A 165 -21.85 -6.27 17.78
N GLY A 166 -23.01 -5.61 17.75
CA GLY A 166 -23.35 -4.61 16.75
C GLY A 166 -23.82 -5.19 15.42
N SER A 167 -24.31 -4.31 14.57
CA SER A 167 -24.93 -4.69 13.26
C SER A 167 -23.97 -5.39 12.31
N GLY A 168 -22.70 -5.03 12.33
CA GLY A 168 -21.67 -5.69 11.51
C GLY A 168 -21.50 -7.17 11.87
N ALA A 169 -21.44 -7.47 13.17
CA ALA A 169 -21.30 -8.85 13.65
C ALA A 169 -22.57 -9.68 13.39
N GLU A 170 -23.75 -9.10 13.52
CA GLU A 170 -25.01 -9.78 13.21
C GLU A 170 -25.07 -10.14 11.72
N ARG A 171 -24.68 -9.21 10.84
CA ARG A 171 -24.64 -9.44 9.41
C ARG A 171 -23.59 -10.48 9.01
N LEU A 172 -22.42 -10.48 9.64
CA LEU A 172 -21.40 -11.52 9.43
C LEU A 172 -21.93 -12.93 9.73
N LYS A 173 -22.73 -13.09 10.78
CA LYS A 173 -23.34 -14.37 11.14
C LYS A 173 -24.38 -14.84 10.14
N LEU A 174 -25.05 -13.93 9.46
CA LEU A 174 -26.08 -14.22 8.47
C LEU A 174 -25.52 -14.41 7.06
N ALA A 175 -24.39 -13.83 6.77
CA ALA A 175 -23.73 -13.91 5.46
C ALA A 175 -23.29 -15.34 5.15
N LYS A 176 -23.46 -15.75 3.91
CA LYS A 176 -23.05 -17.07 3.42
C LYS A 176 -21.60 -17.07 2.92
N LYS A 177 -21.17 -15.95 2.38
CA LYS A 177 -19.80 -15.72 1.86
C LYS A 177 -19.26 -14.36 2.32
N PRO A 178 -19.07 -14.19 3.65
CA PRO A 178 -18.53 -12.96 4.17
C PRO A 178 -17.05 -12.79 3.81
N LEU A 179 -16.64 -11.54 3.65
CA LEU A 179 -15.25 -11.18 3.37
C LEU A 179 -14.82 -10.02 4.27
N LEU A 180 -13.62 -10.13 4.84
CA LEU A 180 -12.95 -9.04 5.53
C LEU A 180 -11.77 -8.57 4.69
N ILE A 181 -11.71 -7.27 4.42
CA ILE A 181 -10.58 -6.63 3.74
C ILE A 181 -9.92 -5.69 4.74
N VAL A 182 -8.71 -6.07 5.17
CA VAL A 182 -7.91 -5.33 6.13
C VAL A 182 -6.82 -4.57 5.37
N GLY A 183 -6.76 -3.28 5.54
CA GLY A 183 -5.78 -2.42 4.87
C GLY A 183 -4.58 -2.05 5.73
N SER A 184 -3.65 -1.31 5.13
CA SER A 184 -2.45 -0.81 5.79
C SER A 184 -2.73 0.10 6.98
N GLY A 185 -3.85 0.84 6.96
CA GLY A 185 -4.25 1.69 8.07
C GLY A 185 -4.45 0.96 9.42
N VAL A 186 -4.67 -0.37 9.38
CA VAL A 186 -4.69 -1.17 10.62
C VAL A 186 -3.27 -1.42 11.14
N ALA A 187 -2.33 -1.69 10.23
CA ALA A 187 -0.93 -1.90 10.61
C ALA A 187 -0.28 -0.62 11.16
N ASP A 188 -0.81 0.54 10.78
CA ASP A 188 -0.34 1.84 11.22
C ASP A 188 -0.96 2.31 12.54
N HIS A 189 -1.92 1.58 13.08
CA HIS A 189 -2.57 1.91 14.36
C HIS A 189 -1.73 1.42 15.53
N PRO A 190 -1.51 2.26 16.57
CA PRO A 190 -0.65 1.89 17.69
C PRO A 190 -1.25 0.83 18.63
N ASP A 191 -2.56 0.53 18.55
CA ASP A 191 -3.29 -0.40 19.42
C ASP A 191 -3.57 -1.75 18.75
#